data_8082d1d0c4b3e312b3b17da9afda1b5f
#
_entry.id   8082d1d0c4b3e312b3b17da9afda1b5f
#
_cell.length_a   1.000
_cell.length_b   1.000
_cell.length_c   1.000
_cell.angle_alpha   90.00
_cell.angle_beta   90.00
_cell.angle_gamma   90.00
#
_symmetry.space_group_name_H-M   'P 1'
#
loop_
_entity.id
_entity.type
_entity.pdbx_description
1 polymer ?
#
loop_
_entity_poly.entity_id
_entity_poly.type
_entity_poly.pdbx_seq_one_letter_code
_entity_poly.pdbx_strand_id
1 'polypeptide(L)'
;MPFPTLQSRPLVTLLLVLACGFATAQTPPHPAPVGTPAVHTPVAVPPGTLSPVLTPPAQAAAAEPTAALSRDARRIYELSRDKLVQIRTLLRNANTQASIGSGFFVSADGLIVTNFHVASQLALEPERYRGVYVTMEGQEGEVELLAFDVQRDLAVLRAKGRTAAAPVLGFRPTTDPLAQGERIYSLGNPLDIGFAVTEGTYNGLVKRSFYPRIFFGGALNPGMSGGPAIDTQGRVVGVNVAKRVGAEQVSFLVPVQFVDALLQSARNAAPLKGAAHAEVTRQLMQHQQTLSDRVLAGPVRTERYGPYHVLVPAEALARCWGDGRDRSSESRMDFERSQCRVDSEVFTGDGDVGGLGMRYEAYDAPRLSPWQFDYTY
;
A
#
# COMPACT_ATOMS: atom_id res chain seq x y z
N MET A 1 -5.35 29.17 64.48
CA MET A 1 -4.92 28.06 63.54
C MET A 1 -5.42 28.45 62.18
N PRO A 2 -4.58 28.77 61.21
CA PRO A 2 -5.00 29.11 59.87
C PRO A 2 -5.15 27.83 59.05
N PHE A 3 -6.20 27.76 58.24
CA PHE A 3 -6.48 26.72 57.29
C PHE A 3 -5.48 26.77 56.11
N PRO A 4 -5.00 25.64 55.60
CA PRO A 4 -4.09 25.63 54.45
C PRO A 4 -4.92 25.93 53.18
N THR A 5 -4.41 26.87 52.40
CA THR A 5 -4.88 27.18 51.05
C THR A 5 -4.74 25.97 50.12
N LEU A 6 -5.85 25.48 49.58
CA LEU A 6 -5.86 24.49 48.51
C LEU A 6 -5.28 25.16 47.26
N GLN A 7 -4.07 24.75 46.88
CA GLN A 7 -3.55 25.02 45.56
C GLN A 7 -4.35 24.21 44.54
N SER A 8 -5.02 24.92 43.65
CA SER A 8 -5.73 24.34 42.51
C SER A 8 -4.70 23.65 41.59
N ARG A 9 -4.67 22.32 41.65
CA ARG A 9 -3.91 21.50 40.66
C ARG A 9 -4.73 21.46 39.38
N PRO A 10 -4.13 21.65 38.20
CA PRO A 10 -4.85 21.51 36.95
C PRO A 10 -5.29 20.04 36.81
N LEU A 11 -6.58 19.84 36.61
CA LEU A 11 -7.18 18.55 36.29
C LEU A 11 -6.84 18.27 34.84
N VAL A 12 -5.93 17.31 34.61
CA VAL A 12 -5.64 16.83 33.26
C VAL A 12 -6.22 15.44 33.16
N THR A 13 -7.19 15.29 32.28
CA THR A 13 -7.81 14.00 31.98
C THR A 13 -6.94 13.29 30.97
N LEU A 14 -6.30 12.18 31.38
CA LEU A 14 -5.55 11.30 30.50
C LEU A 14 -6.54 10.31 29.85
N LEU A 15 -6.92 10.54 28.62
CA LEU A 15 -7.75 9.61 27.86
C LEU A 15 -6.83 8.63 27.10
N LEU A 16 -6.73 7.40 27.60
CA LEU A 16 -6.14 6.29 26.87
C LEU A 16 -7.22 5.72 25.94
N VAL A 17 -7.25 6.14 24.70
CA VAL A 17 -8.14 5.54 23.68
C VAL A 17 -7.42 4.39 23.02
N LEU A 18 -7.65 3.17 23.51
CA LEU A 18 -7.38 1.95 22.74
C LEU A 18 -8.51 1.82 21.71
N ALA A 19 -8.35 2.44 20.55
CA ALA A 19 -9.30 2.28 19.47
C ALA A 19 -8.97 0.99 18.72
N CYS A 20 -9.64 -0.10 19.09
CA CYS A 20 -9.92 -1.18 18.13
C CYS A 20 -10.95 -0.62 17.15
N GLY A 21 -10.45 0.02 16.07
CA GLY A 21 -11.31 0.66 15.09
C GLY A 21 -12.02 -0.39 14.25
N PHE A 22 -13.32 -0.56 14.47
CA PHE A 22 -14.21 -0.99 13.41
C PHE A 22 -14.35 0.21 12.47
N ALA A 23 -13.78 0.11 11.27
CA ALA A 23 -13.96 1.11 10.24
C ALA A 23 -15.42 1.08 9.78
N THR A 24 -16.18 2.08 10.22
CA THR A 24 -17.45 2.39 9.55
C THR A 24 -17.10 3.06 8.23
N ALA A 25 -17.49 2.43 7.13
CA ALA A 25 -17.34 2.97 5.79
C ALA A 25 -18.08 4.31 5.70
N GLN A 26 -17.34 5.41 5.71
CA GLN A 26 -17.86 6.70 5.31
C GLN A 26 -17.80 6.78 3.78
N THR A 27 -18.96 6.86 3.17
CA THR A 27 -19.11 7.24 1.77
C THR A 27 -18.42 8.60 1.53
N PRO A 28 -17.55 8.71 0.52
CA PRO A 28 -16.94 10.00 0.20
C PRO A 28 -18.01 10.99 -0.26
N PRO A 29 -17.91 12.28 0.12
CA PRO A 29 -18.82 13.30 -0.37
C PRO A 29 -18.68 13.45 -1.90
N HIS A 30 -19.82 13.53 -2.60
CA HIS A 30 -19.86 13.85 -4.01
C HIS A 30 -19.12 15.16 -4.30
N PRO A 31 -18.31 15.21 -5.37
CA PRO A 31 -17.70 16.47 -5.79
C PRO A 31 -18.80 17.45 -6.23
N ALA A 32 -18.68 18.69 -5.75
CA ALA A 32 -19.56 19.79 -6.18
C ALA A 32 -19.43 20.02 -7.69
N PRO A 33 -20.48 20.47 -8.37
CA PRO A 33 -20.45 20.72 -9.81
C PRO A 33 -19.43 21.81 -10.13
N VAL A 34 -18.53 21.49 -11.04
CA VAL A 34 -17.52 22.43 -11.58
C VAL A 34 -18.25 23.51 -12.34
N GLY A 35 -18.12 24.76 -11.86
CA GLY A 35 -18.65 25.94 -12.55
C GLY A 35 -18.03 26.10 -13.94
N THR A 36 -18.87 26.40 -14.93
CA THR A 36 -18.49 26.74 -16.29
C THR A 36 -17.49 27.91 -16.30
N PRO A 37 -16.39 27.82 -17.08
CA PRO A 37 -15.44 28.93 -17.17
C PRO A 37 -16.09 30.10 -17.91
N ALA A 38 -15.94 31.31 -17.34
CA ALA A 38 -16.39 32.56 -17.93
C ALA A 38 -15.63 32.81 -19.25
N VAL A 39 -16.40 33.07 -20.29
CA VAL A 39 -15.90 33.50 -21.62
C VAL A 39 -15.30 34.89 -21.47
N HIS A 40 -13.99 35.01 -21.61
CA HIS A 40 -13.31 36.31 -21.71
C HIS A 40 -13.46 36.86 -23.10
N THR A 41 -14.13 38.00 -23.22
CA THR A 41 -14.17 38.82 -24.46
C THR A 41 -12.77 39.40 -24.72
N PRO A 42 -12.31 39.39 -25.99
CA PRO A 42 -11.00 39.96 -26.32
C PRO A 42 -11.05 41.47 -26.28
N VAL A 43 -10.12 42.07 -25.54
CA VAL A 43 -9.85 43.51 -25.54
C VAL A 43 -9.05 43.85 -26.78
N ALA A 44 -9.58 44.84 -27.58
CA ALA A 44 -8.94 45.34 -28.79
C ALA A 44 -7.65 46.12 -28.41
N VAL A 45 -6.51 45.75 -29.01
CA VAL A 45 -5.23 46.46 -28.90
C VAL A 45 -5.11 47.46 -30.10
N PRO A 46 -4.72 48.74 -29.86
CA PRO A 46 -4.53 49.70 -30.95
C PRO A 46 -3.22 49.42 -31.74
N PRO A 47 -3.16 49.81 -33.03
CA PRO A 47 -2.02 49.53 -33.89
C PRO A 47 -0.81 50.40 -33.51
N GLY A 48 0.22 49.78 -32.99
CA GLY A 48 1.53 50.37 -32.73
C GLY A 48 2.58 49.86 -33.72
N THR A 49 3.35 50.81 -34.23
CA THR A 49 4.45 50.76 -35.20
C THR A 49 5.36 49.52 -35.13
N LEU A 50 5.53 48.87 -36.28
CA LEU A 50 6.45 47.75 -36.50
C LEU A 50 7.91 48.22 -36.48
N SER A 51 8.68 47.83 -35.49
CA SER A 51 10.15 47.79 -35.56
C SER A 51 10.59 46.44 -36.14
N PRO A 52 11.62 46.34 -36.98
CA PRO A 52 12.05 45.11 -37.57
C PRO A 52 12.68 44.19 -36.47
N VAL A 53 12.02 43.06 -36.22
CA VAL A 53 12.54 42.02 -35.37
C VAL A 53 13.59 41.26 -36.17
N LEU A 54 14.85 41.38 -35.75
CA LEU A 54 15.93 40.48 -36.16
C LEU A 54 15.60 39.07 -35.70
N THR A 55 15.23 38.19 -36.61
CA THR A 55 15.07 36.79 -36.39
C THR A 55 16.41 36.16 -36.05
N PRO A 56 16.62 35.56 -34.86
CA PRO A 56 17.79 34.73 -34.61
C PRO A 56 17.69 33.48 -35.49
N PRO A 57 18.81 32.92 -35.96
CA PRO A 57 18.78 31.72 -36.74
C PRO A 57 18.12 30.62 -35.90
N ALA A 58 17.16 29.94 -36.50
CA ALA A 58 16.51 28.75 -35.93
C ALA A 58 17.60 27.72 -35.64
N GLN A 59 18.10 27.71 -34.40
CA GLN A 59 18.73 26.50 -33.88
C GLN A 59 17.66 25.45 -33.87
N ALA A 60 17.78 24.49 -34.81
CA ALA A 60 17.07 23.25 -34.72
C ALA A 60 17.32 22.68 -33.32
N ALA A 61 16.33 22.77 -32.43
CA ALA A 61 16.33 22.08 -31.16
C ALA A 61 16.54 20.60 -31.53
N ALA A 62 17.75 20.09 -31.31
CA ALA A 62 17.98 18.68 -31.32
C ALA A 62 16.92 18.10 -30.38
N ALA A 63 16.00 17.31 -30.94
CA ALA A 63 15.01 16.59 -30.14
C ALA A 63 15.84 15.84 -29.08
N GLU A 64 15.67 16.23 -27.82
CA GLU A 64 16.19 15.48 -26.69
C GLU A 64 15.85 14.01 -26.97
N PRO A 65 16.81 13.08 -26.99
CA PRO A 65 16.49 11.69 -27.24
C PRO A 65 15.49 11.31 -26.16
N THR A 66 14.25 11.05 -26.56
CA THR A 66 13.22 10.44 -25.69
C THR A 66 13.96 9.32 -24.98
N ALA A 67 14.06 9.39 -23.65
CA ALA A 67 14.88 8.48 -22.86
C ALA A 67 14.50 7.06 -23.29
N ALA A 68 15.34 6.43 -24.09
CA ALA A 68 15.05 5.13 -24.66
C ALA A 68 14.85 4.22 -23.47
N LEU A 69 13.67 3.58 -23.38
CA LEU A 69 13.47 2.43 -22.49
C LEU A 69 14.76 1.64 -22.53
N SER A 70 15.36 1.40 -21.36
CA SER A 70 16.66 0.75 -21.33
C SER A 70 16.56 -0.51 -22.19
N ARG A 71 17.60 -0.86 -22.93
CA ARG A 71 17.62 -2.11 -23.73
C ARG A 71 17.22 -3.30 -22.88
N ASP A 72 17.52 -3.24 -21.59
CA ASP A 72 17.14 -4.23 -20.60
C ASP A 72 15.64 -4.28 -20.36
N ALA A 73 14.94 -3.16 -20.22
CA ALA A 73 13.50 -3.15 -20.03
C ALA A 73 12.75 -3.84 -21.18
N ARG A 74 13.17 -3.59 -22.42
CA ARG A 74 12.61 -4.29 -23.58
C ARG A 74 12.90 -5.78 -23.55
N ARG A 75 14.14 -6.18 -23.28
CA ARG A 75 14.53 -7.58 -23.17
C ARG A 75 13.74 -8.29 -22.07
N ILE A 76 13.61 -7.67 -20.90
CA ILE A 76 12.88 -8.20 -19.76
C ILE A 76 11.40 -8.37 -20.09
N TYR A 77 10.79 -7.38 -20.76
CA TYR A 77 9.41 -7.49 -21.22
C TYR A 77 9.21 -8.68 -22.16
N GLU A 78 10.03 -8.80 -23.20
CA GLU A 78 9.94 -9.91 -24.16
C GLU A 78 10.19 -11.29 -23.51
N LEU A 79 11.09 -11.38 -22.54
CA LEU A 79 11.36 -12.62 -21.81
C LEU A 79 10.23 -13.03 -20.87
N SER A 80 9.37 -12.08 -20.47
CA SER A 80 8.39 -12.30 -19.40
C SER A 80 6.95 -12.32 -19.88
N ARG A 81 6.64 -11.71 -21.02
CA ARG A 81 5.28 -11.45 -21.49
C ARG A 81 4.39 -12.69 -21.56
N ASP A 82 4.92 -13.83 -21.95
CA ASP A 82 4.22 -15.12 -22.08
C ASP A 82 3.99 -15.81 -20.73
N LYS A 83 4.53 -15.27 -19.66
CA LYS A 83 4.44 -15.76 -18.27
C LYS A 83 3.52 -14.90 -17.42
N LEU A 84 3.10 -13.73 -17.95
CA LEU A 84 2.25 -12.77 -17.26
C LEU A 84 0.79 -13.05 -17.56
N VAL A 85 -0.05 -12.83 -16.56
CA VAL A 85 -1.49 -12.90 -16.69
C VAL A 85 -2.16 -11.75 -15.94
N GLN A 86 -3.28 -11.31 -16.47
CA GLN A 86 -4.23 -10.53 -15.72
C GLN A 86 -5.11 -11.48 -14.92
N ILE A 87 -5.38 -11.15 -13.67
CA ILE A 87 -6.31 -11.88 -12.82
C ILE A 87 -7.56 -11.03 -12.66
N ARG A 88 -8.72 -11.61 -12.97
CA ARG A 88 -10.02 -10.98 -12.79
C ARG A 88 -10.90 -11.82 -11.88
N THR A 89 -11.57 -11.17 -10.97
CA THR A 89 -12.66 -11.76 -10.19
C THR A 89 -13.98 -11.26 -10.75
N LEU A 90 -14.85 -12.17 -11.15
CA LEU A 90 -16.12 -11.89 -11.81
C LEU A 90 -17.29 -12.34 -10.96
N LEU A 91 -18.38 -11.57 -10.95
CA LEU A 91 -19.68 -12.02 -10.43
C LEU A 91 -20.20 -13.18 -11.26
N ARG A 92 -20.55 -14.32 -10.64
CA ARG A 92 -21.02 -15.52 -11.36
C ARG A 92 -22.29 -15.27 -12.17
N ASN A 93 -23.23 -14.51 -11.63
CA ASN A 93 -24.54 -14.31 -12.25
C ASN A 93 -24.55 -13.27 -13.37
N ALA A 94 -23.58 -12.32 -13.36
CA ALA A 94 -23.57 -11.22 -14.31
C ALA A 94 -22.30 -11.17 -15.18
N ASN A 95 -21.29 -11.99 -14.91
CA ASN A 95 -19.95 -11.92 -15.50
C ASN A 95 -19.30 -10.53 -15.43
N THR A 96 -19.78 -9.70 -14.50
CA THR A 96 -19.26 -8.35 -14.29
C THR A 96 -18.01 -8.42 -13.44
N GLN A 97 -16.99 -7.67 -13.81
CA GLN A 97 -15.73 -7.58 -13.10
C GLN A 97 -15.92 -6.89 -11.75
N ALA A 98 -15.44 -7.54 -10.69
CA ALA A 98 -15.46 -7.03 -9.31
C ALA A 98 -14.06 -6.65 -8.82
N SER A 99 -13.03 -7.37 -9.26
CA SER A 99 -11.63 -7.08 -8.95
C SER A 99 -10.75 -7.38 -10.15
N ILE A 100 -9.63 -6.67 -10.24
CA ILE A 100 -8.63 -6.85 -11.29
C ILE A 100 -7.23 -6.66 -10.69
N GLY A 101 -6.29 -7.46 -11.18
CA GLY A 101 -4.88 -7.38 -10.84
C GLY A 101 -4.03 -8.12 -11.85
N SER A 102 -2.80 -8.31 -11.50
CA SER A 102 -1.81 -9.05 -12.28
C SER A 102 -1.41 -10.34 -11.58
N GLY A 103 -0.84 -11.26 -12.32
CA GLY A 103 -0.24 -12.48 -11.81
C GLY A 103 0.80 -13.01 -12.77
N PHE A 104 1.48 -14.07 -12.38
CA PHE A 104 2.47 -14.71 -13.23
C PHE A 104 2.58 -16.21 -12.94
N PHE A 105 2.88 -16.98 -13.98
CA PHE A 105 3.09 -18.42 -13.88
C PHE A 105 4.43 -18.76 -13.23
N VAL A 106 4.38 -19.68 -12.25
CA VAL A 106 5.55 -20.14 -11.48
C VAL A 106 5.78 -21.64 -11.58
N SER A 107 4.86 -22.37 -12.21
CA SER A 107 5.01 -23.79 -12.48
C SER A 107 4.39 -24.20 -13.81
N ALA A 108 4.94 -25.24 -14.42
CA ALA A 108 4.47 -25.73 -15.72
C ALA A 108 3.05 -26.31 -15.65
N ASP A 109 2.61 -26.78 -14.47
CA ASP A 109 1.25 -27.28 -14.19
C ASP A 109 0.23 -26.19 -13.90
N GLY A 110 0.62 -24.90 -14.08
CA GLY A 110 -0.30 -23.77 -14.07
C GLY A 110 -0.50 -23.09 -12.72
N LEU A 111 0.47 -23.17 -11.80
CA LEU A 111 0.42 -22.34 -10.60
C LEU A 111 0.71 -20.88 -10.97
N ILE A 112 -0.11 -19.99 -10.44
CA ILE A 112 -0.04 -18.54 -10.63
C ILE A 112 0.11 -17.90 -9.25
N VAL A 113 1.04 -16.95 -9.13
CA VAL A 113 1.17 -16.07 -7.98
C VAL A 113 0.48 -14.75 -8.26
N THR A 114 -0.23 -14.24 -7.25
CA THR A 114 -0.86 -12.92 -7.24
C THR A 114 -0.96 -12.40 -5.80
N ASN A 115 -1.60 -11.23 -5.58
CA ASN A 115 -1.91 -10.78 -4.23
C ASN A 115 -3.22 -11.36 -3.68
N PHE A 116 -3.31 -11.43 -2.34
CA PHE A 116 -4.55 -11.84 -1.68
C PHE A 116 -5.69 -10.84 -1.96
N HIS A 117 -5.45 -9.53 -1.89
CA HIS A 117 -6.49 -8.55 -2.17
C HIS A 117 -7.09 -8.64 -3.59
N VAL A 118 -6.33 -9.16 -4.58
CA VAL A 118 -6.84 -9.43 -5.93
C VAL A 118 -7.77 -10.64 -5.94
N ALA A 119 -7.48 -11.65 -5.12
CA ALA A 119 -8.18 -12.93 -5.07
C ALA A 119 -9.09 -13.09 -3.84
N SER A 120 -9.22 -12.09 -2.98
CA SER A 120 -9.91 -12.18 -1.68
C SER A 120 -11.37 -12.62 -1.80
N GLN A 121 -12.07 -12.16 -2.82
CA GLN A 121 -13.46 -12.55 -3.08
C GLN A 121 -13.60 -14.04 -3.41
N LEU A 122 -12.58 -14.67 -4.01
CA LEU A 122 -12.56 -16.12 -4.24
C LEU A 122 -12.41 -16.89 -2.92
N ALA A 123 -11.77 -16.30 -1.93
CA ALA A 123 -11.61 -16.87 -0.60
C ALA A 123 -12.85 -16.66 0.28
N LEU A 124 -13.44 -15.48 0.24
CA LEU A 124 -14.48 -15.05 1.17
C LEU A 124 -15.89 -15.36 0.66
N GLU A 125 -16.14 -15.22 -0.64
CA GLU A 125 -17.46 -15.37 -1.24
C GLU A 125 -17.42 -16.23 -2.51
N PRO A 126 -16.90 -17.48 -2.48
CA PRO A 126 -16.70 -18.32 -3.67
C PRO A 126 -18.01 -18.66 -4.39
N GLU A 127 -19.15 -18.60 -3.70
CA GLU A 127 -20.47 -18.85 -4.30
C GLU A 127 -20.93 -17.66 -5.19
N ARG A 128 -20.46 -16.45 -4.90
CA ARG A 128 -20.80 -15.24 -5.65
C ARG A 128 -19.81 -14.94 -6.76
N TYR A 129 -18.56 -15.31 -6.59
CA TYR A 129 -17.47 -14.92 -7.48
C TYR A 129 -16.78 -16.12 -8.10
N ARG A 130 -16.22 -15.92 -9.29
CA ARG A 130 -15.30 -16.84 -9.97
C ARG A 130 -14.05 -16.10 -10.41
N GLY A 131 -12.93 -16.79 -10.44
CA GLY A 131 -11.65 -16.25 -10.91
C GLY A 131 -11.37 -16.66 -12.34
N VAL A 132 -10.83 -15.74 -13.12
CA VAL A 132 -10.29 -16.01 -14.44
C VAL A 132 -8.90 -15.37 -14.58
N TYR A 133 -8.05 -16.01 -15.38
CA TYR A 133 -6.84 -15.39 -15.87
C TYR A 133 -7.00 -15.04 -17.35
N VAL A 134 -6.32 -13.99 -17.78
CA VAL A 134 -6.25 -13.57 -19.19
C VAL A 134 -4.79 -13.39 -19.56
N THR A 135 -4.32 -14.08 -20.61
CA THR A 135 -2.96 -13.92 -21.13
C THR A 135 -2.83 -12.62 -21.95
N MET A 136 -1.61 -12.27 -22.33
CA MET A 136 -1.39 -11.13 -23.22
C MET A 136 -2.03 -11.27 -24.60
N GLU A 137 -2.18 -12.52 -25.06
CA GLU A 137 -2.81 -12.87 -26.34
C GLU A 137 -4.35 -12.90 -26.24
N GLY A 138 -4.90 -12.57 -25.05
CA GLY A 138 -6.36 -12.56 -24.80
C GLY A 138 -6.96 -13.94 -24.54
N GLN A 139 -6.16 -14.98 -24.31
CA GLN A 139 -6.67 -16.29 -23.92
C GLN A 139 -7.15 -16.24 -22.47
N GLU A 140 -8.38 -16.68 -22.25
CA GLU A 140 -8.99 -16.76 -20.93
C GLU A 140 -9.05 -18.20 -20.42
N GLY A 141 -8.90 -18.35 -19.10
CA GLY A 141 -9.13 -19.62 -18.41
C GLY A 141 -9.55 -19.39 -16.97
N GLU A 142 -10.25 -20.36 -16.41
CA GLU A 142 -10.64 -20.30 -14.99
C GLU A 142 -9.45 -20.57 -14.09
N VAL A 143 -9.50 -19.97 -12.90
CA VAL A 143 -8.55 -20.24 -11.81
C VAL A 143 -9.26 -20.72 -10.56
N GLU A 144 -8.55 -21.53 -9.77
CA GLU A 144 -8.93 -21.97 -8.44
C GLU A 144 -7.92 -21.47 -7.42
N LEU A 145 -8.41 -21.01 -6.28
CA LEU A 145 -7.57 -20.58 -5.17
C LEU A 145 -7.07 -21.81 -4.39
N LEU A 146 -5.75 -21.94 -4.23
CA LEU A 146 -5.12 -23.04 -3.50
C LEU A 146 -4.68 -22.65 -2.11
N ALA A 147 -4.01 -21.50 -1.99
CA ALA A 147 -3.47 -21.02 -0.74
C ALA A 147 -3.37 -19.48 -0.75
N PHE A 148 -3.37 -18.88 0.44
CA PHE A 148 -3.17 -17.45 0.60
C PHE A 148 -2.50 -17.11 1.92
N ASP A 149 -1.86 -15.95 1.96
CA ASP A 149 -1.24 -15.32 3.13
C ASP A 149 -1.79 -13.90 3.25
N VAL A 150 -2.76 -13.71 4.17
CA VAL A 150 -3.38 -12.41 4.42
C VAL A 150 -2.37 -11.40 4.97
N GLN A 151 -1.44 -11.89 5.82
CA GLN A 151 -0.46 -11.04 6.50
C GLN A 151 0.54 -10.41 5.51
N ARG A 152 0.86 -11.11 4.42
CA ARG A 152 1.81 -10.65 3.40
C ARG A 152 1.15 -10.29 2.09
N ASP A 153 -0.18 -10.41 2.04
CA ASP A 153 -0.98 -10.11 0.84
C ASP A 153 -0.54 -10.93 -0.37
N LEU A 154 -0.45 -12.26 -0.22
CA LEU A 154 -0.10 -13.20 -1.28
C LEU A 154 -1.20 -14.22 -1.50
N ALA A 155 -1.36 -14.70 -2.74
CA ALA A 155 -2.23 -15.81 -3.10
C ALA A 155 -1.58 -16.68 -4.18
N VAL A 156 -1.89 -17.98 -4.13
CA VAL A 156 -1.51 -18.96 -5.17
C VAL A 156 -2.79 -19.53 -5.76
N LEU A 157 -2.92 -19.37 -7.06
CA LEU A 157 -4.01 -19.87 -7.89
C LEU A 157 -3.51 -21.02 -8.76
N ARG A 158 -4.44 -21.88 -9.22
CA ARG A 158 -4.20 -22.88 -10.26
C ARG A 158 -5.07 -22.59 -11.47
N ALA A 159 -4.44 -22.47 -12.64
CA ALA A 159 -5.14 -22.38 -13.91
C ALA A 159 -5.75 -23.75 -14.25
N LYS A 160 -7.08 -23.82 -14.44
CA LYS A 160 -7.78 -25.04 -14.82
C LYS A 160 -7.42 -25.47 -16.23
N GLY A 161 -7.27 -26.79 -16.42
CA GLY A 161 -7.06 -27.37 -17.75
C GLY A 161 -5.72 -27.09 -18.40
N ARG A 162 -4.79 -26.41 -17.70
CA ARG A 162 -3.44 -26.19 -18.21
C ARG A 162 -2.58 -27.43 -17.95
N THR A 163 -2.25 -28.16 -19.02
CA THR A 163 -1.46 -29.40 -18.96
C THR A 163 -0.15 -29.33 -19.72
N ALA A 164 0.10 -28.26 -20.47
CA ALA A 164 1.30 -28.08 -21.28
C ALA A 164 2.45 -27.51 -20.45
N ALA A 165 3.68 -27.84 -20.80
CA ALA A 165 4.89 -27.20 -20.28
C ALA A 165 4.91 -25.72 -20.67
N ALA A 166 4.26 -24.90 -19.87
CA ALA A 166 4.17 -23.45 -20.10
C ALA A 166 5.43 -22.77 -19.57
N PRO A 167 5.85 -21.69 -20.20
CA PRO A 167 6.95 -20.89 -19.71
C PRO A 167 6.60 -20.30 -18.33
N VAL A 168 7.59 -20.27 -17.43
CA VAL A 168 7.44 -19.83 -16.04
C VAL A 168 8.55 -18.84 -15.67
N LEU A 169 8.28 -18.02 -14.65
CA LEU A 169 9.29 -17.18 -14.03
C LEU A 169 10.00 -17.95 -12.91
N GLY A 170 11.33 -17.95 -12.94
CA GLY A 170 12.15 -18.45 -11.84
C GLY A 170 12.39 -17.39 -10.78
N PHE A 171 12.70 -17.82 -9.56
CA PHE A 171 12.98 -16.94 -8.43
C PHE A 171 14.47 -16.66 -8.28
N ARG A 172 14.79 -15.46 -7.82
CA ARG A 172 16.15 -15.15 -7.36
C ARG A 172 16.39 -15.88 -6.05
N PRO A 173 17.50 -16.67 -5.94
CA PRO A 173 17.81 -17.38 -4.71
C PRO A 173 18.05 -16.41 -3.54
N THR A 174 17.67 -16.81 -2.34
CA THR A 174 17.92 -16.02 -1.11
C THR A 174 19.41 -15.91 -0.77
N THR A 175 20.24 -16.79 -1.32
CA THR A 175 21.71 -16.75 -1.24
C THR A 175 22.35 -15.68 -2.12
N ASP A 176 21.58 -15.06 -3.01
CA ASP A 176 21.97 -13.96 -3.88
C ASP A 176 21.15 -12.71 -3.52
N PRO A 177 21.50 -12.00 -2.42
CA PRO A 177 20.71 -10.87 -1.96
C PRO A 177 20.80 -9.68 -2.91
N LEU A 178 19.71 -8.88 -2.98
CA LEU A 178 19.70 -7.64 -3.73
C LEU A 178 20.65 -6.61 -3.11
N ALA A 179 21.44 -5.96 -3.95
CA ALA A 179 22.24 -4.81 -3.56
C ALA A 179 21.44 -3.50 -3.68
N GLN A 180 21.59 -2.59 -2.73
CA GLN A 180 20.93 -1.28 -2.79
C GLN A 180 21.37 -0.51 -4.05
N GLY A 181 20.41 0.04 -4.78
CA GLY A 181 20.64 0.67 -6.08
C GLY A 181 20.52 -0.31 -7.26
N GLU A 182 20.40 -1.62 -7.02
CA GLU A 182 20.21 -2.62 -8.07
C GLU A 182 18.89 -2.36 -8.82
N ARG A 183 18.95 -2.55 -10.15
CA ARG A 183 17.82 -2.27 -11.03
C ARG A 183 16.80 -3.39 -10.97
N ILE A 184 15.54 -3.01 -10.83
CA ILE A 184 14.38 -3.92 -10.79
C ILE A 184 13.37 -3.45 -11.83
N TYR A 185 12.70 -4.42 -12.45
CA TYR A 185 11.61 -4.22 -13.41
C TYR A 185 10.32 -4.79 -12.83
N SER A 186 9.35 -3.93 -12.60
CA SER A 186 8.00 -4.32 -12.20
C SER A 186 7.14 -4.49 -13.45
N LEU A 187 6.41 -5.62 -13.54
CA LEU A 187 5.53 -5.93 -14.65
C LEU A 187 4.09 -6.10 -14.15
N GLY A 188 3.13 -5.74 -14.99
CA GLY A 188 1.72 -5.88 -14.67
C GLY A 188 0.84 -5.17 -15.71
N ASN A 189 -0.49 -5.22 -15.51
CA ASN A 189 -1.46 -4.57 -16.38
C ASN A 189 -2.08 -3.36 -15.66
N PRO A 190 -1.46 -2.17 -15.75
CA PRO A 190 -1.98 -0.98 -15.09
C PRO A 190 -3.31 -0.55 -15.71
N LEU A 191 -4.28 -0.24 -14.87
CA LEU A 191 -5.57 0.36 -15.28
C LEU A 191 -6.34 -0.41 -16.38
N ASP A 192 -6.03 -1.69 -16.58
CA ASP A 192 -6.62 -2.52 -17.65
C ASP A 192 -6.35 -2.00 -19.08
N ILE A 193 -5.26 -1.28 -19.28
CA ILE A 193 -4.89 -0.70 -20.58
C ILE A 193 -3.85 -1.50 -21.36
N GLY A 194 -3.39 -2.63 -20.77
CA GLY A 194 -2.37 -3.50 -21.33
C GLY A 194 -1.19 -3.70 -20.40
N PHE A 195 -0.41 -4.74 -20.67
CA PHE A 195 0.77 -5.04 -19.85
C PHE A 195 1.87 -4.00 -20.08
N ALA A 196 2.45 -3.56 -18.97
CA ALA A 196 3.51 -2.57 -18.93
C ALA A 196 4.70 -3.06 -18.10
N VAL A 197 5.88 -2.50 -18.38
CA VAL A 197 7.08 -2.63 -17.57
C VAL A 197 7.41 -1.26 -16.97
N THR A 198 7.70 -1.25 -15.68
CA THR A 198 8.20 -0.07 -14.97
C THR A 198 9.59 -0.39 -14.43
N GLU A 199 10.56 0.44 -14.80
CA GLU A 199 11.95 0.34 -14.32
C GLU A 199 12.11 1.18 -13.05
N GLY A 200 12.86 0.67 -12.08
CA GLY A 200 13.21 1.36 -10.85
C GLY A 200 14.36 0.69 -10.13
N THR A 201 14.60 1.09 -8.90
CA THR A 201 15.73 0.63 -8.09
C THR A 201 15.27 -0.05 -6.80
N TYR A 202 16.06 -1.02 -6.35
CA TYR A 202 15.97 -1.56 -5.00
C TYR A 202 16.58 -0.57 -4.01
N ASN A 203 15.76 -0.04 -3.10
CA ASN A 203 16.21 0.92 -2.08
C ASN A 203 16.29 0.30 -0.66
N GLY A 204 16.41 -1.02 -0.59
CA GLY A 204 16.44 -1.74 0.67
C GLY A 204 15.06 -2.17 1.15
N LEU A 205 15.01 -2.70 2.36
CA LEU A 205 13.75 -3.02 3.03
C LEU A 205 13.18 -1.76 3.70
N VAL A 206 11.86 -1.67 3.71
CA VAL A 206 11.15 -0.56 4.38
C VAL A 206 11.45 -0.62 5.87
N LYS A 207 12.06 0.46 6.38
CA LYS A 207 12.33 0.60 7.82
C LYS A 207 11.00 0.72 8.59
N ARG A 208 10.91 0.04 9.73
CA ARG A 208 9.75 0.07 10.63
C ARG A 208 8.45 -0.49 10.02
N SER A 209 8.53 -1.25 8.93
CA SER A 209 7.40 -2.06 8.46
C SER A 209 7.29 -3.31 9.33
N PHE A 210 6.08 -3.65 9.76
CA PHE A 210 5.86 -4.82 10.61
C PHE A 210 6.21 -6.13 9.89
N TYR A 211 5.81 -6.24 8.63
CA TYR A 211 6.24 -7.28 7.71
C TYR A 211 7.28 -6.73 6.73
N PRO A 212 8.35 -7.48 6.43
CA PRO A 212 9.34 -7.05 5.47
C PRO A 212 8.71 -6.71 4.12
N ARG A 213 8.97 -5.50 3.61
CA ARG A 213 8.60 -5.03 2.29
C ARG A 213 9.82 -4.42 1.62
N ILE A 214 9.99 -4.67 0.33
CA ILE A 214 11.02 -4.01 -0.48
C ILE A 214 10.53 -2.60 -0.80
N PHE A 215 11.40 -1.61 -0.60
CA PHE A 215 11.20 -0.27 -1.14
C PHE A 215 11.68 -0.24 -2.60
N PHE A 216 10.73 -0.15 -3.51
CA PHE A 216 10.96 -0.03 -4.95
C PHE A 216 10.84 1.44 -5.37
N GLY A 217 11.93 1.98 -5.95
CA GLY A 217 12.01 3.35 -6.48
C GLY A 217 11.50 3.42 -7.93
N GLY A 218 10.31 2.93 -8.16
CA GLY A 218 9.61 2.96 -9.44
C GLY A 218 8.11 3.08 -9.23
N ALA A 219 7.37 3.47 -10.27
CA ALA A 219 5.93 3.67 -10.18
C ALA A 219 5.18 2.34 -10.26
N LEU A 220 4.24 2.13 -9.33
CA LEU A 220 3.18 1.11 -9.44
C LEU A 220 1.83 1.81 -9.59
N ASN A 221 0.98 1.26 -10.44
CA ASN A 221 -0.37 1.73 -10.65
C ASN A 221 -1.39 0.63 -10.30
N PRO A 222 -2.64 1.00 -9.98
CA PRO A 222 -3.71 0.02 -9.81
C PRO A 222 -3.78 -0.95 -11.00
N GLY A 223 -3.98 -2.24 -10.72
CA GLY A 223 -3.91 -3.30 -11.72
C GLY A 223 -2.53 -3.98 -11.84
N MET A 224 -1.42 -3.35 -11.41
CA MET A 224 -0.10 -3.99 -11.36
C MET A 224 0.07 -4.88 -10.12
N SER A 225 -0.79 -4.77 -9.13
CA SER A 225 -0.81 -5.63 -7.93
C SER A 225 -0.83 -7.11 -8.30
N GLY A 226 0.00 -7.92 -7.66
CA GLY A 226 0.17 -9.35 -7.93
C GLY A 226 1.13 -9.68 -9.08
N GLY A 227 1.52 -8.69 -9.88
CA GLY A 227 2.53 -8.86 -10.91
C GLY A 227 3.93 -9.03 -10.32
N PRO A 228 4.88 -9.61 -11.08
CA PRO A 228 6.24 -9.84 -10.61
C PRO A 228 7.08 -8.57 -10.69
N ALA A 229 7.98 -8.42 -9.74
CA ALA A 229 9.16 -7.58 -9.85
C ALA A 229 10.37 -8.48 -10.10
N ILE A 230 11.15 -8.21 -11.15
CA ILE A 230 12.24 -9.07 -11.62
C ILE A 230 13.55 -8.30 -11.73
N ASP A 231 14.65 -9.02 -11.59
CA ASP A 231 16.00 -8.48 -11.79
C ASP A 231 16.41 -8.44 -13.29
N THR A 232 17.59 -7.93 -13.55
CA THR A 232 18.15 -7.87 -14.91
C THR A 232 18.36 -9.25 -15.56
N GLN A 233 18.32 -10.33 -14.80
CA GLN A 233 18.44 -11.71 -15.29
C GLN A 233 17.07 -12.36 -15.53
N GLY A 234 15.96 -11.65 -15.27
CA GLY A 234 14.61 -12.16 -15.44
C GLY A 234 14.12 -13.04 -14.28
N ARG A 235 14.78 -12.97 -13.12
CA ARG A 235 14.40 -13.73 -11.93
C ARG A 235 13.53 -12.87 -11.02
N VAL A 236 12.46 -13.44 -10.49
CA VAL A 236 11.55 -12.74 -9.56
C VAL A 236 12.27 -12.42 -8.25
N VAL A 237 12.21 -11.18 -7.84
CA VAL A 237 12.73 -10.67 -6.57
C VAL A 237 11.62 -10.31 -5.59
N GLY A 238 10.40 -10.11 -6.10
CA GLY A 238 9.23 -9.79 -5.28
C GLY A 238 7.95 -9.72 -6.08
N VAL A 239 6.85 -9.47 -5.37
CA VAL A 239 5.49 -9.30 -5.93
C VAL A 239 5.03 -7.87 -5.67
N ASN A 240 4.50 -7.21 -6.68
CA ASN A 240 3.94 -5.87 -6.59
C ASN A 240 2.75 -5.85 -5.63
N VAL A 241 2.71 -4.93 -4.67
CA VAL A 241 1.59 -4.82 -3.72
C VAL A 241 0.89 -3.47 -3.83
N ALA A 242 1.61 -2.40 -3.54
CA ALA A 242 1.01 -1.09 -3.37
C ALA A 242 2.01 0.02 -3.66
N LYS A 243 1.48 1.22 -3.84
CA LYS A 243 2.22 2.48 -3.81
C LYS A 243 1.81 3.30 -2.59
N ARG A 244 2.69 4.18 -2.13
CA ARG A 244 2.32 5.17 -1.14
C ARG A 244 1.43 6.23 -1.78
N VAL A 245 0.21 6.39 -1.30
CA VAL A 245 -0.69 7.46 -1.77
C VAL A 245 -0.08 8.82 -1.46
N GLY A 246 -0.05 9.72 -2.46
CA GLY A 246 0.54 11.06 -2.33
C GLY A 246 2.07 11.12 -2.41
N ALA A 247 2.76 10.02 -2.77
CA ALA A 247 4.17 9.99 -3.06
C ALA A 247 4.44 9.41 -4.46
N GLU A 248 5.28 10.07 -5.23
CA GLU A 248 5.73 9.57 -6.53
C GLU A 248 6.88 8.58 -6.37
N GLN A 249 6.90 7.53 -7.17
CA GLN A 249 7.96 6.51 -7.21
C GLN A 249 8.29 5.86 -5.85
N VAL A 250 7.34 5.84 -4.92
CA VAL A 250 7.43 5.14 -3.65
C VAL A 250 6.46 3.97 -3.67
N SER A 251 6.99 2.81 -3.98
CA SER A 251 6.21 1.59 -4.15
C SER A 251 6.78 0.46 -3.30
N PHE A 252 5.96 -0.55 -3.03
CA PHE A 252 6.30 -1.65 -2.15
C PHE A 252 6.08 -2.99 -2.84
N LEU A 253 7.03 -3.92 -2.57
CA LEU A 253 6.95 -5.28 -3.06
C LEU A 253 7.03 -6.25 -1.87
N VAL A 254 6.34 -7.37 -1.97
CA VAL A 254 6.55 -8.51 -1.06
C VAL A 254 7.79 -9.25 -1.52
N PRO A 255 8.79 -9.47 -0.65
CA PRO A 255 10.00 -10.22 -0.99
C PRO A 255 9.68 -11.66 -1.45
N VAL A 256 10.39 -12.15 -2.46
CA VAL A 256 10.16 -13.46 -3.10
C VAL A 256 10.25 -14.66 -2.16
N GLN A 257 11.03 -14.57 -1.08
CA GLN A 257 11.14 -15.65 -0.09
C GLN A 257 9.79 -16.04 0.55
N PHE A 258 8.86 -15.09 0.69
CA PHE A 258 7.53 -15.38 1.21
C PHE A 258 6.63 -16.05 0.16
N VAL A 259 6.88 -15.78 -1.12
CA VAL A 259 6.22 -16.48 -2.23
C VAL A 259 6.62 -17.94 -2.25
N ASP A 260 7.91 -18.25 -2.10
CA ASP A 260 8.39 -19.63 -2.10
C ASP A 260 7.79 -20.43 -0.93
N ALA A 261 7.73 -19.85 0.27
CA ALA A 261 7.10 -20.49 1.42
C ALA A 261 5.61 -20.80 1.18
N LEU A 262 4.85 -19.87 0.56
CA LEU A 262 3.44 -20.08 0.24
C LEU A 262 3.27 -21.14 -0.86
N LEU A 263 4.13 -21.16 -1.88
CA LEU A 263 4.10 -22.15 -2.95
C LEU A 263 4.35 -23.57 -2.43
N GLN A 264 5.25 -23.75 -1.47
CA GLN A 264 5.47 -25.06 -0.85
C GLN A 264 4.18 -25.61 -0.22
N SER A 265 3.40 -24.74 0.42
CA SER A 265 2.11 -25.15 0.99
C SER A 265 1.04 -25.42 -0.08
N ALA A 266 1.11 -24.68 -1.22
CA ALA A 266 0.12 -24.78 -2.29
C ALA A 266 0.31 -25.98 -3.23
N ARG A 267 1.56 -26.48 -3.39
CA ARG A 267 1.88 -27.52 -4.40
C ARG A 267 1.01 -28.76 -4.33
N ASN A 268 0.69 -29.22 -3.11
CA ASN A 268 -0.12 -30.40 -2.85
C ASN A 268 -1.51 -30.06 -2.30
N ALA A 269 -1.86 -28.78 -2.26
CA ALA A 269 -3.15 -28.33 -1.75
C ALA A 269 -4.25 -28.64 -2.77
N ALA A 270 -5.39 -29.12 -2.27
CA ALA A 270 -6.62 -29.14 -3.04
C ALA A 270 -7.19 -27.70 -3.12
N PRO A 271 -7.92 -27.38 -4.20
CA PRO A 271 -8.65 -26.13 -4.27
C PRO A 271 -9.52 -25.89 -3.04
N LEU A 272 -9.55 -24.66 -2.55
CA LEU A 272 -10.38 -24.29 -1.42
C LEU A 272 -11.85 -24.53 -1.75
N LYS A 273 -12.55 -25.23 -0.85
CA LYS A 273 -13.99 -25.51 -0.96
C LYS A 273 -14.75 -24.63 0.03
N GLY A 274 -15.65 -23.80 -0.50
CA GLY A 274 -16.44 -22.88 0.32
C GLY A 274 -15.64 -21.68 0.82
N ALA A 275 -16.29 -20.84 1.61
CA ALA A 275 -15.69 -19.61 2.14
C ALA A 275 -14.62 -19.90 3.19
N ALA A 276 -13.47 -19.25 3.05
CA ALA A 276 -12.28 -19.45 3.90
C ALA A 276 -12.25 -18.53 5.12
N HIS A 277 -13.39 -18.08 5.64
CA HIS A 277 -13.44 -17.15 6.78
C HIS A 277 -12.68 -17.66 8.00
N ALA A 278 -12.76 -18.96 8.30
CA ALA A 278 -12.04 -19.55 9.43
C ALA A 278 -10.53 -19.42 9.28
N GLU A 279 -10.00 -19.63 8.07
CA GLU A 279 -8.56 -19.51 7.80
C GLU A 279 -8.11 -18.03 7.82
N VAL A 280 -8.88 -17.11 7.25
CA VAL A 280 -8.63 -15.67 7.35
C VAL A 280 -8.60 -15.23 8.82
N THR A 281 -9.61 -15.64 9.61
CA THR A 281 -9.66 -15.34 11.04
C THR A 281 -8.44 -15.89 11.78
N ARG A 282 -8.04 -17.14 11.49
CA ARG A 282 -6.86 -17.75 12.11
C ARG A 282 -5.59 -16.93 11.83
N GLN A 283 -5.40 -16.50 10.57
CA GLN A 283 -4.25 -15.68 10.19
C GLN A 283 -4.28 -14.28 10.83
N LEU A 284 -5.45 -13.67 10.96
CA LEU A 284 -5.63 -12.39 11.64
C LEU A 284 -5.36 -12.50 13.14
N MET A 285 -5.83 -13.57 13.79
CA MET A 285 -5.53 -13.82 15.22
C MET A 285 -4.03 -14.04 15.44
N GLN A 286 -3.37 -14.77 14.54
CA GLN A 286 -1.92 -14.95 14.58
C GLN A 286 -1.19 -13.61 14.38
N HIS A 287 -1.66 -12.76 13.46
CA HIS A 287 -1.13 -11.41 13.27
C HIS A 287 -1.27 -10.58 14.55
N GLN A 288 -2.47 -10.56 15.13
CA GLN A 288 -2.76 -9.83 16.37
C GLN A 288 -1.87 -10.31 17.53
N GLN A 289 -1.71 -11.62 17.69
CA GLN A 289 -0.81 -12.19 18.71
C GLN A 289 0.63 -11.72 18.49
N THR A 290 1.14 -11.84 17.26
CA THR A 290 2.51 -11.43 16.93
C THR A 290 2.73 -9.93 17.15
N LEU A 291 1.73 -9.10 16.82
CA LEU A 291 1.77 -7.66 17.07
C LEU A 291 1.82 -7.36 18.56
N SER A 292 0.93 -7.97 19.33
CA SER A 292 0.88 -7.82 20.80
C SER A 292 2.19 -8.26 21.45
N ASP A 293 2.70 -9.42 21.08
CA ASP A 293 3.97 -9.95 21.62
C ASP A 293 5.14 -9.00 21.33
N ARG A 294 5.24 -8.45 20.13
CA ARG A 294 6.30 -7.49 19.80
C ARG A 294 6.18 -6.17 20.55
N VAL A 295 4.96 -5.68 20.76
CA VAL A 295 4.71 -4.45 21.51
C VAL A 295 5.04 -4.64 22.98
N LEU A 296 4.69 -5.81 23.56
CA LEU A 296 4.85 -6.10 24.98
C LEU A 296 6.25 -6.64 25.35
N ALA A 297 6.97 -7.22 24.41
CA ALA A 297 8.31 -7.78 24.66
C ALA A 297 9.40 -6.72 24.84
N GLY A 298 9.16 -5.49 24.40
CA GLY A 298 10.11 -4.38 24.54
C GLY A 298 10.14 -3.83 25.96
N PRO A 299 11.26 -3.23 26.39
CA PRO A 299 11.27 -2.49 27.66
C PRO A 299 10.23 -1.38 27.60
N VAL A 300 9.42 -1.28 28.66
CA VAL A 300 8.51 -0.15 28.83
C VAL A 300 9.35 1.12 28.96
N ARG A 301 9.32 1.95 27.93
CA ARG A 301 9.96 3.27 27.95
C ARG A 301 8.89 4.31 28.29
N THR A 302 9.25 5.21 29.18
CA THR A 302 8.43 6.37 29.47
C THR A 302 9.19 7.63 29.08
N GLU A 303 8.51 8.57 28.48
CA GLU A 303 9.01 9.90 28.20
C GLU A 303 8.19 10.95 28.94
N ARG A 304 8.83 12.07 29.25
CA ARG A 304 8.16 13.17 29.90
C ARG A 304 7.31 13.93 28.85
N TYR A 305 6.04 14.07 29.17
CA TYR A 305 5.08 14.80 28.34
C TYR A 305 4.39 15.85 29.22
N GLY A 306 4.88 17.08 29.17
CA GLY A 306 4.50 18.11 30.15
C GLY A 306 4.82 17.64 31.57
N PRO A 307 3.86 17.67 32.51
CA PRO A 307 4.02 17.16 33.88
C PRO A 307 3.89 15.63 34.01
N TYR A 308 3.60 14.90 32.93
CA TYR A 308 3.30 13.46 32.94
C TYR A 308 4.44 12.63 32.38
N HIS A 309 4.44 11.36 32.76
CA HIS A 309 5.23 10.31 32.12
C HIS A 309 4.28 9.42 31.31
N VAL A 310 4.48 9.37 30.00
CA VAL A 310 3.67 8.58 29.07
C VAL A 310 4.50 7.41 28.54
N LEU A 311 3.81 6.31 28.22
CA LEU A 311 4.44 5.16 27.57
C LEU A 311 4.78 5.50 26.13
N VAL A 312 6.00 5.19 25.69
CA VAL A 312 6.42 5.40 24.31
C VAL A 312 6.82 4.05 23.72
N PRO A 313 6.25 3.68 22.57
CA PRO A 313 6.64 2.44 21.89
C PRO A 313 8.09 2.52 21.43
N ALA A 314 8.74 1.36 21.32
CA ALA A 314 10.10 1.30 20.80
C ALA A 314 10.15 1.91 19.38
N GLU A 315 11.12 2.79 19.13
CA GLU A 315 11.31 3.49 17.84
C GLU A 315 11.46 2.53 16.65
N ALA A 316 11.97 1.33 16.89
CA ALA A 316 12.07 0.30 15.87
C ALA A 316 10.71 -0.22 15.41
N LEU A 317 9.66 -0.05 16.21
CA LEU A 317 8.34 -0.59 15.97
C LEU A 317 7.34 0.45 15.47
N ALA A 318 7.39 1.66 15.99
CA ALA A 318 6.41 2.70 15.71
C ALA A 318 7.04 3.98 15.16
N ARG A 319 6.23 4.74 14.43
CA ARG A 319 6.54 6.12 14.05
C ARG A 319 5.69 7.05 14.89
N CYS A 320 6.33 8.05 15.47
CA CYS A 320 5.66 9.07 16.28
C CYS A 320 5.79 10.44 15.61
N TRP A 321 4.73 11.23 15.71
CA TRP A 321 4.68 12.63 15.28
C TRP A 321 4.10 13.47 16.40
N GLY A 322 4.69 14.63 16.59
CA GLY A 322 4.16 15.66 17.46
C GLY A 322 3.38 16.70 16.66
N ASP A 323 2.33 17.22 17.25
CA ASP A 323 1.57 18.38 16.79
C ASP A 323 1.21 19.24 18.01
N GLY A 324 1.14 20.55 17.81
CA GLY A 324 0.80 21.46 18.88
C GLY A 324 0.34 22.80 18.33
N ARG A 325 -0.46 23.50 19.11
CA ARG A 325 -0.84 24.86 18.77
C ARG A 325 0.13 25.82 19.48
N ASP A 326 0.65 26.77 18.72
CA ASP A 326 1.52 27.82 19.23
C ASP A 326 0.83 28.60 20.37
N ARG A 327 1.58 28.89 21.43
CA ARG A 327 1.14 29.71 22.57
C ARG A 327 0.96 31.16 22.14
N SER A 328 -0.04 31.42 21.31
CA SER A 328 -0.40 32.80 20.99
C SER A 328 -1.13 33.44 22.17
N SER A 329 -0.96 34.75 22.34
CA SER A 329 -1.66 35.52 23.39
C SER A 329 -3.19 35.45 23.29
N GLU A 330 -3.72 34.98 22.16
CA GLU A 330 -5.13 34.90 21.85
C GLU A 330 -5.74 33.53 22.13
N SER A 331 -4.92 32.46 22.24
CA SER A 331 -5.43 31.12 22.57
C SER A 331 -5.88 31.03 24.01
N ARG A 332 -7.11 30.55 24.24
CA ARG A 332 -7.63 30.26 25.57
C ARG A 332 -7.17 28.92 26.11
N MET A 333 -6.80 28.00 25.20
CA MET A 333 -6.40 26.66 25.51
C MET A 333 -5.28 26.26 24.54
N ASP A 334 -4.14 25.87 25.09
CA ASP A 334 -3.02 25.32 24.36
C ASP A 334 -3.12 23.80 24.38
N PHE A 335 -2.67 23.13 23.32
CA PHE A 335 -2.56 21.69 23.30
C PHE A 335 -1.25 21.23 22.68
N GLU A 336 -0.79 20.11 23.19
CA GLU A 336 0.28 19.32 22.60
C GLU A 336 -0.25 17.90 22.37
N ARG A 337 0.07 17.34 21.21
CA ARG A 337 -0.32 15.99 20.81
C ARG A 337 0.89 15.20 20.38
N SER A 338 1.00 13.95 20.82
CA SER A 338 1.92 12.97 20.28
C SER A 338 1.11 11.77 19.79
N GLN A 339 1.33 11.38 18.55
CA GLN A 339 0.66 10.24 17.93
C GLN A 339 1.70 9.28 17.38
N CYS A 340 1.69 8.04 17.88
CA CYS A 340 2.54 6.95 17.42
C CYS A 340 1.70 5.92 16.68
N ARG A 341 2.21 5.40 15.56
CA ARG A 341 1.54 4.35 14.78
C ARG A 341 2.52 3.24 14.43
N VAL A 342 2.08 2.00 14.59
CA VAL A 342 2.76 0.80 14.12
C VAL A 342 2.22 0.49 12.71
N ASP A 343 3.13 0.34 11.73
CA ASP A 343 2.78 -0.01 10.36
C ASP A 343 2.59 -1.54 10.26
N SER A 344 1.44 -2.00 10.76
CA SER A 344 1.08 -3.43 10.90
C SER A 344 -0.21 -3.82 10.19
N GLU A 345 -0.76 -2.92 9.38
CA GLU A 345 -2.03 -3.15 8.69
C GLU A 345 -1.95 -4.31 7.70
N VAL A 346 -3.02 -5.10 7.65
CA VAL A 346 -3.23 -6.19 6.70
C VAL A 346 -4.59 -6.01 6.01
N PHE A 347 -4.63 -6.33 4.73
CA PHE A 347 -5.87 -6.25 3.94
C PHE A 347 -6.75 -7.48 4.16
N THR A 348 -8.07 -7.28 4.33
CA THR A 348 -9.02 -8.37 4.61
C THR A 348 -10.09 -8.59 3.55
N GLY A 349 -10.14 -7.79 2.50
CA GLY A 349 -11.20 -7.82 1.48
C GLY A 349 -12.10 -6.58 1.53
N ASP A 350 -12.45 -6.11 2.72
CA ASP A 350 -13.27 -4.91 2.92
C ASP A 350 -12.45 -3.67 3.33
N GLY A 351 -11.17 -3.84 3.59
CA GLY A 351 -10.25 -2.80 3.99
C GLY A 351 -9.07 -3.29 4.82
N ASP A 352 -8.26 -2.36 5.29
CA ASP A 352 -7.11 -2.65 6.13
C ASP A 352 -7.50 -2.75 7.60
N VAL A 353 -6.96 -3.76 8.29
CA VAL A 353 -7.17 -4.01 9.72
C VAL A 353 -5.83 -4.25 10.43
N GLY A 354 -5.84 -4.35 11.75
CA GLY A 354 -4.67 -4.70 12.56
C GLY A 354 -3.70 -3.54 12.79
N GLY A 355 -4.11 -2.31 12.51
CA GLY A 355 -3.34 -1.12 12.87
C GLY A 355 -3.31 -0.89 14.38
N LEU A 356 -2.16 -0.51 14.93
CA LEU A 356 -2.01 -0.09 16.31
C LEU A 356 -1.56 1.36 16.36
N GLY A 357 -2.34 2.19 17.06
CA GLY A 357 -2.02 3.59 17.30
C GLY A 357 -2.05 3.93 18.78
N MET A 358 -1.14 4.80 19.20
CA MET A 358 -1.16 5.44 20.53
C MET A 358 -1.18 6.94 20.33
N ARG A 359 -2.04 7.63 21.09
CA ARG A 359 -2.19 9.08 21.04
C ARG A 359 -2.22 9.63 22.45
N TYR A 360 -1.41 10.62 22.69
CA TYR A 360 -1.37 11.39 23.93
C TYR A 360 -1.64 12.85 23.58
N GLU A 361 -2.50 13.46 24.37
CA GLU A 361 -2.80 14.89 24.26
C GLU A 361 -2.74 15.53 25.64
N ALA A 362 -2.06 16.65 25.74
CA ALA A 362 -2.05 17.50 26.91
C ALA A 362 -2.67 18.85 26.54
N TYR A 363 -3.59 19.28 27.37
CA TYR A 363 -4.24 20.58 27.24
C TYR A 363 -3.86 21.45 28.43
N ASP A 364 -3.43 22.68 28.16
CA ASP A 364 -3.13 23.69 29.16
C ASP A 364 -4.01 24.91 28.93
N ALA A 365 -4.81 25.27 29.92
CA ALA A 365 -5.76 26.35 29.81
C ALA A 365 -5.73 27.24 31.08
N PRO A 366 -4.62 27.94 31.34
CA PRO A 366 -4.41 28.70 32.57
C PRO A 366 -5.38 29.85 32.75
N ARG A 367 -6.08 30.26 31.69
CA ARG A 367 -7.06 31.35 31.67
C ARG A 367 -8.50 30.89 31.79
N LEU A 368 -8.76 29.58 31.81
CA LEU A 368 -10.08 29.02 31.94
C LEU A 368 -10.31 28.53 33.37
N SER A 369 -11.50 28.79 33.90
CA SER A 369 -11.97 28.09 35.09
C SER A 369 -12.24 26.60 34.75
N PRO A 370 -12.26 25.69 35.71
CA PRO A 370 -12.58 24.28 35.47
C PRO A 370 -13.88 24.09 34.66
N TRP A 371 -14.92 24.83 34.93
CA TRP A 371 -16.18 24.82 34.20
C TRP A 371 -16.05 25.25 32.74
N GLN A 372 -15.28 26.29 32.50
CA GLN A 372 -15.00 26.76 31.14
C GLN A 372 -14.13 25.76 30.38
N PHE A 373 -13.19 25.09 31.05
CA PHE A 373 -12.38 24.04 30.46
C PHE A 373 -13.26 22.86 30.01
N ASP A 374 -14.09 22.32 30.91
CA ASP A 374 -14.99 21.19 30.63
C ASP A 374 -15.97 21.48 29.48
N TYR A 375 -16.43 22.73 29.36
CA TYR A 375 -17.33 23.16 28.28
C TYR A 375 -16.59 23.36 26.92
N THR A 376 -15.29 23.64 26.94
CA THR A 376 -14.51 23.98 25.76
C THR A 376 -13.84 22.74 25.18
N TYR A 377 -13.53 21.76 26.03
CA TYR A 377 -12.92 20.45 25.66
C TYR A 377 -13.98 19.51 25.07
#